data_5a6f07e883b60f66271363db246e396c
#
_entry.id   5a6f07e883b60f66271363db246e396c
#
_cell.length_a   1.000
_cell.length_b   1.000
_cell.length_c   1.000
_cell.angle_alpha   90.00
_cell.angle_beta   90.00
_cell.angle_gamma   90.00
#
_symmetry.space_group_name_H-M   'P 1'
#
loop_
_entity.id
_entity.type
_entity.pdbx_description
1 polymer ?
#
loop_
_entity_poly.entity_id
_entity_poly.type
_entity_poly.pdbx_seq_one_letter_code
_entity_poly.pdbx_strand_id
1 'polypeptide(L)'
;MKQIIAIGGGGFGRQIKDLKIEKYIVNQSKNKNPSICFIPTATGDDQGYIENFYKAFDSLNCKTSHIDFFKRTIKLDKHIAGQDIVFVGGGNTKSMLAVWREWGLDNILNNAYQNGVIMSGVSAGAICWFNKGITDSWKDHQAILPCLNFVDGVCCPHYDEEPERIPYVKEILNNKQIDECIAIEGFCALHLIDDIPKYSVSFETDTNVHLVSLSHEEIIHNELKNIEKIIL
;
A
#
# COMPACT_ATOMS: atom_id res chain seq x y z
N MET A 1 7.68 -15.74 -8.06
CA MET A 1 7.53 -15.21 -6.69
C MET A 1 6.86 -13.87 -6.82
N LYS A 2 5.67 -13.76 -6.32
CA LYS A 2 4.88 -12.52 -6.27
C LYS A 2 5.15 -11.80 -4.96
N GLN A 3 5.18 -10.46 -4.95
CA GLN A 3 5.43 -9.69 -3.74
C GLN A 3 4.51 -8.48 -3.66
N ILE A 4 3.94 -8.24 -2.47
CA ILE A 4 3.23 -7.01 -2.13
C ILE A 4 3.83 -6.43 -0.85
N ILE A 5 4.16 -5.14 -0.86
CA ILE A 5 4.64 -4.40 0.31
C ILE A 5 3.62 -3.30 0.62
N ALA A 6 2.71 -3.57 1.55
CA ALA A 6 1.64 -2.68 1.97
C ALA A 6 2.10 -1.86 3.17
N ILE A 7 2.21 -0.53 3.02
CA ILE A 7 2.79 0.38 4.02
C ILE A 7 1.66 1.19 4.66
N GLY A 8 1.55 1.17 5.99
CA GLY A 8 0.50 1.86 6.73
C GLY A 8 0.57 3.38 6.60
N GLY A 9 1.77 3.94 6.68
CA GLY A 9 2.03 5.38 6.57
C GLY A 9 3.52 5.67 6.47
N GLY A 10 3.90 6.92 6.18
CA GLY A 10 5.31 7.34 6.11
C GLY A 10 5.87 7.43 4.70
N GLY A 11 7.20 7.39 4.58
CA GLY A 11 7.93 7.44 3.32
C GLY A 11 8.08 8.83 2.72
N PHE A 12 8.61 8.88 1.50
CA PHE A 12 8.99 10.13 0.79
C PHE A 12 7.83 11.12 0.59
N GLY A 13 6.58 10.68 0.68
CA GLY A 13 5.41 11.56 0.61
C GLY A 13 5.26 12.47 1.82
N ARG A 14 5.78 12.06 2.99
CA ARG A 14 5.77 12.86 4.22
C ARG A 14 7.11 13.52 4.51
N GLN A 15 8.20 12.76 4.42
CA GLN A 15 9.55 13.28 4.66
C GLN A 15 10.61 12.46 3.92
N ILE A 16 11.56 13.16 3.32
CA ILE A 16 12.74 12.56 2.69
C ILE A 16 13.90 12.66 3.69
N LYS A 17 13.97 11.77 4.69
CA LYS A 17 15.00 11.87 5.73
C LYS A 17 16.00 10.71 5.67
N ASP A 18 15.61 9.49 5.90
CA ASP A 18 16.50 8.34 5.96
C ASP A 18 16.23 7.26 4.91
N LEU A 19 15.09 7.37 4.20
CA LEU A 19 14.67 6.49 3.12
C LEU A 19 14.65 4.99 3.49
N LYS A 20 14.36 4.65 4.75
CA LYS A 20 14.33 3.25 5.20
C LYS A 20 13.27 2.43 4.44
N ILE A 21 12.07 2.99 4.25
CA ILE A 21 10.98 2.38 3.52
C ILE A 21 11.38 2.13 2.06
N GLU A 22 11.90 3.15 1.40
CA GLU A 22 12.30 3.11 0.00
C GLU A 22 13.45 2.12 -0.22
N LYS A 23 14.46 2.13 0.64
CA LYS A 23 15.58 1.16 0.64
C LYS A 23 15.08 -0.27 0.82
N TYR A 24 14.14 -0.49 1.74
CA TYR A 24 13.56 -1.82 1.93
C TYR A 24 12.89 -2.33 0.64
N ILE A 25 12.07 -1.50 0.00
CA ILE A 25 11.38 -1.83 -1.24
C ILE A 25 12.38 -2.17 -2.35
N VAL A 26 13.36 -1.29 -2.58
CA VAL A 26 14.40 -1.46 -3.62
C VAL A 26 15.17 -2.75 -3.42
N ASN A 27 15.50 -3.10 -2.17
CA ASN A 27 16.25 -4.31 -1.83
C ASN A 27 15.48 -5.62 -2.08
N GLN A 28 14.16 -5.57 -2.33
CA GLN A 28 13.40 -6.76 -2.71
C GLN A 28 13.58 -7.13 -4.19
N SER A 29 14.05 -6.21 -5.01
CA SER A 29 14.35 -6.50 -6.42
C SER A 29 15.65 -7.31 -6.56
N LYS A 30 15.65 -8.23 -7.52
CA LYS A 30 16.87 -8.96 -7.92
C LYS A 30 17.84 -8.10 -8.72
N ASN A 31 17.35 -7.00 -9.30
CA ASN A 31 18.15 -6.08 -10.12
C ASN A 31 18.84 -5.06 -9.20
N LYS A 32 20.12 -4.81 -9.43
CA LYS A 32 20.88 -3.79 -8.66
C LYS A 32 20.45 -2.35 -8.97
N ASN A 33 19.88 -2.13 -10.15
CA ASN A 33 19.34 -0.86 -10.64
C ASN A 33 17.90 -1.09 -11.10
N PRO A 34 16.95 -1.29 -10.18
CA PRO A 34 15.60 -1.67 -10.57
C PRO A 34 14.88 -0.53 -11.29
N SER A 35 14.02 -0.91 -12.23
CA SER A 35 13.05 -0.01 -12.83
C SER A 35 11.85 0.11 -11.91
N ILE A 36 11.50 1.32 -11.48
CA ILE A 36 10.38 1.60 -10.61
C ILE A 36 9.43 2.61 -11.23
N CYS A 37 8.14 2.28 -11.24
CA CYS A 37 7.08 3.17 -11.71
C CYS A 37 6.25 3.67 -10.54
N PHE A 38 6.12 4.99 -10.41
CA PHE A 38 5.24 5.63 -9.45
C PHE A 38 3.86 5.89 -10.04
N ILE A 39 2.81 5.62 -9.27
CA ILE A 39 1.43 5.89 -9.66
C ILE A 39 0.80 6.84 -8.62
N PRO A 40 0.80 8.18 -8.88
CA PRO A 40 0.33 9.20 -7.94
C PRO A 40 -1.17 9.49 -8.02
N THR A 41 -1.96 8.67 -8.71
CA THR A 41 -3.39 8.93 -9.03
C THR A 41 -4.22 9.31 -7.81
N ALA A 42 -3.93 8.75 -6.63
CA ALA A 42 -4.68 9.04 -5.40
C ALA A 42 -4.62 10.52 -4.95
N THR A 43 -3.60 11.26 -5.38
CA THR A 43 -3.45 12.71 -5.16
C THR A 43 -3.82 13.56 -6.38
N GLY A 44 -4.37 12.95 -7.44
CA GLY A 44 -4.65 13.66 -8.71
C GLY A 44 -3.37 14.02 -9.46
N ASP A 45 -2.38 13.15 -9.43
CA ASP A 45 -1.07 13.32 -10.07
C ASP A 45 -0.33 14.57 -9.55
N ASP A 46 -0.32 14.76 -8.20
CA ASP A 46 0.33 15.90 -7.56
C ASP A 46 1.81 16.00 -7.93
N GLN A 47 2.20 17.16 -8.46
CA GLN A 47 3.53 17.39 -8.97
C GLN A 47 4.60 17.36 -7.88
N GLY A 48 4.29 17.87 -6.69
CA GLY A 48 5.22 17.88 -5.56
C GLY A 48 5.52 16.47 -5.07
N TYR A 49 4.49 15.60 -5.07
CA TYR A 49 4.66 14.19 -4.71
C TYR A 49 5.51 13.44 -5.76
N ILE A 50 5.27 13.73 -7.05
CA ILE A 50 6.08 13.17 -8.14
C ILE A 50 7.56 13.61 -8.01
N GLU A 51 7.83 14.88 -7.73
CA GLU A 51 9.19 15.37 -7.52
C GLU A 51 9.89 14.71 -6.33
N ASN A 52 9.16 14.49 -5.23
CA ASN A 52 9.70 13.79 -4.07
C ASN A 52 10.02 12.33 -4.37
N PHE A 53 9.17 11.66 -5.17
CA PHE A 53 9.46 10.32 -5.65
C PHE A 53 10.78 10.25 -6.41
N TYR A 54 10.98 11.14 -7.38
CA TYR A 54 12.23 11.19 -8.15
C TYR A 54 13.44 11.44 -7.24
N LYS A 55 13.36 12.44 -6.35
CA LYS A 55 14.45 12.73 -5.39
C LYS A 55 14.82 11.52 -4.54
N ALA A 56 13.81 10.77 -4.05
CA ALA A 56 14.04 9.62 -3.21
C ALA A 56 14.68 8.45 -3.99
N PHE A 57 14.05 8.01 -5.08
CA PHE A 57 14.46 6.78 -5.77
C PHE A 57 15.64 6.97 -6.74
N ASP A 58 15.87 8.16 -7.30
CA ASP A 58 17.09 8.46 -8.04
C ASP A 58 18.33 8.38 -7.13
N SER A 59 18.20 8.82 -5.86
CA SER A 59 19.28 8.70 -4.88
C SER A 59 19.60 7.23 -4.51
N LEU A 60 18.67 6.31 -4.77
CA LEU A 60 18.81 4.87 -4.56
C LEU A 60 19.22 4.12 -5.85
N ASN A 61 19.63 4.87 -6.88
CA ASN A 61 20.11 4.30 -8.15
C ASN A 61 19.04 3.47 -8.90
N CYS A 62 17.78 3.87 -8.81
CA CYS A 62 16.67 3.29 -9.56
C CYS A 62 16.53 3.94 -10.95
N LYS A 63 15.94 3.21 -11.89
CA LYS A 63 15.42 3.77 -13.15
C LYS A 63 13.98 4.20 -12.91
N THR A 64 13.78 5.46 -12.63
CA THR A 64 12.51 6.03 -12.19
C THR A 64 11.61 6.42 -13.35
N SER A 65 10.32 6.22 -13.18
CA SER A 65 9.26 6.69 -14.07
C SER A 65 7.96 6.87 -13.29
N HIS A 66 7.00 7.60 -13.86
CA HIS A 66 5.66 7.71 -13.30
C HIS A 66 4.59 7.67 -14.38
N ILE A 67 3.33 7.52 -13.98
CA ILE A 67 2.15 7.54 -14.86
C ILE A 67 1.24 8.69 -14.44
N ASP A 68 1.00 9.60 -15.39
CA ASP A 68 -0.04 10.62 -15.29
C ASP A 68 -1.37 10.09 -15.87
N PHE A 69 -2.49 10.27 -15.16
CA PHE A 69 -3.82 9.97 -15.67
C PHE A 69 -4.62 11.24 -16.06
N PHE A 70 -4.23 12.38 -15.52
CA PHE A 70 -4.88 13.67 -15.79
C PHE A 70 -4.20 14.48 -16.89
N LYS A 71 -3.27 13.86 -17.62
CA LYS A 71 -2.61 14.33 -18.84
C LYS A 71 -2.73 13.26 -19.94
N ARG A 72 -2.02 13.47 -21.07
CA ARG A 72 -1.90 12.41 -22.08
C ARG A 72 -1.05 11.28 -21.53
N THR A 73 -1.65 10.09 -21.41
CA THR A 73 -0.94 8.95 -20.84
C THR A 73 -0.27 8.07 -21.90
N ILE A 74 0.67 7.26 -21.47
CA ILE A 74 1.48 6.34 -22.30
C ILE A 74 0.75 5.00 -22.49
N LYS A 75 1.35 4.07 -23.23
CA LYS A 75 0.88 2.68 -23.28
C LYS A 75 1.15 1.98 -21.96
N LEU A 76 0.10 1.86 -21.13
CA LEU A 76 0.18 1.37 -19.75
C LEU A 76 0.70 -0.06 -19.66
N ASP A 77 0.17 -0.96 -20.50
CA ASP A 77 0.51 -2.39 -20.52
C ASP A 77 2.02 -2.64 -20.68
N LYS A 78 2.61 -2.02 -21.72
CA LYS A 78 4.04 -2.14 -21.99
C LYS A 78 4.91 -1.49 -20.92
N HIS A 79 4.45 -0.34 -20.41
CA HIS A 79 5.21 0.40 -19.43
C HIS A 79 5.27 -0.35 -18.09
N ILE A 80 4.14 -0.83 -17.60
CA ILE A 80 4.05 -1.59 -16.34
C ILE A 80 4.77 -2.94 -16.46
N ALA A 81 4.60 -3.67 -17.57
CA ALA A 81 5.29 -4.94 -17.78
C ALA A 81 6.82 -4.83 -17.81
N GLY A 82 7.36 -3.66 -18.11
CA GLY A 82 8.79 -3.38 -18.12
C GLY A 82 9.38 -2.95 -16.78
N GLN A 83 8.57 -2.92 -15.71
CA GLN A 83 9.03 -2.50 -14.40
C GLN A 83 9.46 -3.69 -13.53
N ASP A 84 10.39 -3.46 -12.61
CA ASP A 84 10.69 -4.39 -11.51
C ASP A 84 9.77 -4.13 -10.33
N ILE A 85 9.40 -2.86 -10.12
CA ILE A 85 8.62 -2.39 -8.97
C ILE A 85 7.56 -1.39 -9.45
N VAL A 86 6.36 -1.50 -8.90
CA VAL A 86 5.32 -0.47 -8.95
C VAL A 86 5.12 0.09 -7.54
N PHE A 87 5.19 1.40 -7.39
CA PHE A 87 4.89 2.09 -6.15
C PHE A 87 3.63 2.95 -6.31
N VAL A 88 2.65 2.72 -5.45
CA VAL A 88 1.37 3.49 -5.43
C VAL A 88 1.38 4.48 -4.27
N GLY A 89 1.10 5.73 -4.56
CA GLY A 89 1.02 6.80 -3.57
C GLY A 89 -0.23 6.72 -2.70
N GLY A 90 -0.17 7.41 -1.54
CA GLY A 90 -1.34 7.67 -0.69
C GLY A 90 -2.26 8.74 -1.27
N GLY A 91 -3.46 8.91 -0.67
CA GLY A 91 -4.48 9.88 -1.05
C GLY A 91 -5.87 9.28 -1.14
N ASN A 92 -6.72 9.76 -2.04
CA ASN A 92 -8.11 9.32 -2.16
C ASN A 92 -8.22 7.98 -2.91
N THR A 93 -8.41 6.90 -2.16
CA THR A 93 -8.49 5.53 -2.70
C THR A 93 -9.66 5.34 -3.66
N LYS A 94 -10.83 5.91 -3.33
CA LYS A 94 -12.05 5.77 -4.15
C LYS A 94 -11.87 6.37 -5.55
N SER A 95 -11.35 7.60 -5.60
CA SER A 95 -11.09 8.30 -6.87
C SER A 95 -10.01 7.56 -7.68
N MET A 96 -8.94 7.13 -7.02
CA MET A 96 -7.87 6.36 -7.65
C MET A 96 -8.39 5.09 -8.33
N LEU A 97 -9.15 4.26 -7.60
CA LEU A 97 -9.69 3.01 -8.15
C LEU A 97 -10.72 3.24 -9.27
N ALA A 98 -11.50 4.32 -9.20
CA ALA A 98 -12.44 4.68 -10.27
C ALA A 98 -11.69 5.02 -11.57
N VAL A 99 -10.65 5.85 -11.49
CA VAL A 99 -9.77 6.17 -12.62
C VAL A 99 -9.12 4.91 -13.18
N TRP A 100 -8.54 4.08 -12.33
CA TRP A 100 -7.85 2.86 -12.76
C TRP A 100 -8.76 1.86 -13.49
N ARG A 101 -9.99 1.67 -12.99
CA ARG A 101 -10.96 0.78 -13.63
C ARG A 101 -11.36 1.29 -15.01
N GLU A 102 -11.55 2.60 -15.16
CA GLU A 102 -11.87 3.22 -16.46
C GLU A 102 -10.72 3.04 -17.47
N TRP A 103 -9.48 3.12 -17.02
CA TRP A 103 -8.29 2.91 -17.87
C TRP A 103 -7.87 1.44 -18.03
N GLY A 104 -8.54 0.51 -17.36
CA GLY A 104 -8.18 -0.92 -17.34
C GLY A 104 -6.84 -1.22 -16.66
N LEU A 105 -6.35 -0.28 -15.82
CA LEU A 105 -5.07 -0.44 -15.13
C LEU A 105 -5.12 -1.55 -14.09
N ASP A 106 -6.27 -1.81 -13.48
CA ASP A 106 -6.51 -2.91 -12.55
C ASP A 106 -6.08 -4.26 -13.15
N ASN A 107 -6.50 -4.55 -14.37
CA ASN A 107 -6.13 -5.77 -15.09
C ASN A 107 -4.64 -5.79 -15.48
N ILE A 108 -4.10 -4.65 -15.88
CA ILE A 108 -2.68 -4.51 -16.24
C ILE A 108 -1.79 -4.76 -15.01
N LEU A 109 -2.13 -4.19 -13.86
CA LEU A 109 -1.42 -4.41 -12.60
C LEU A 109 -1.51 -5.85 -12.13
N ASN A 110 -2.70 -6.48 -12.24
CA ASN A 110 -2.84 -7.88 -11.91
C ASN A 110 -1.93 -8.76 -12.79
N ASN A 111 -1.94 -8.55 -14.09
CA ASN A 111 -1.05 -9.27 -15.00
C ASN A 111 0.42 -9.09 -14.64
N ALA A 112 0.86 -7.87 -14.34
CA ALA A 112 2.23 -7.57 -13.93
C ALA A 112 2.58 -8.27 -12.60
N TYR A 113 1.69 -8.24 -11.62
CA TYR A 113 1.83 -8.94 -10.34
C TYR A 113 2.01 -10.45 -10.52
N GLN A 114 1.16 -11.09 -11.34
CA GLN A 114 1.27 -12.52 -11.65
C GLN A 114 2.59 -12.87 -12.35
N ASN A 115 3.20 -11.93 -13.07
CA ASN A 115 4.51 -12.07 -13.72
C ASN A 115 5.70 -11.66 -12.85
N GLY A 116 5.46 -11.32 -11.57
CA GLY A 116 6.51 -11.10 -10.57
C GLY A 116 7.02 -9.67 -10.47
N VAL A 117 6.32 -8.68 -11.02
CA VAL A 117 6.53 -7.27 -10.70
C VAL A 117 6.13 -7.04 -9.23
N ILE A 118 7.00 -6.41 -8.47
CA ILE A 118 6.77 -6.13 -7.06
C ILE A 118 5.75 -5.00 -6.95
N MET A 119 4.64 -5.26 -6.26
CA MET A 119 3.65 -4.23 -5.93
C MET A 119 3.97 -3.63 -4.57
N SER A 120 3.98 -2.32 -4.49
CA SER A 120 4.20 -1.61 -3.22
C SER A 120 3.34 -0.36 -3.16
N GLY A 121 3.15 0.18 -1.97
CA GLY A 121 2.47 1.46 -1.84
C GLY A 121 2.09 1.77 -0.40
N VAL A 122 1.75 3.03 -0.17
CA VAL A 122 1.46 3.61 1.14
C VAL A 122 0.01 4.06 1.22
N SER A 123 -0.65 3.83 2.37
CA SER A 123 -2.02 4.31 2.62
C SER A 123 -3.02 3.78 1.57
N ALA A 124 -3.57 4.64 0.69
CA ALA A 124 -4.38 4.22 -0.46
C ALA A 124 -3.66 3.16 -1.31
N GLY A 125 -2.35 3.32 -1.51
CA GLY A 125 -1.51 2.37 -2.24
C GLY A 125 -1.18 1.09 -1.46
N ALA A 126 -1.42 1.05 -0.16
CA ALA A 126 -1.35 -0.18 0.63
C ALA A 126 -2.65 -0.98 0.52
N ILE A 127 -3.78 -0.34 0.78
CA ILE A 127 -5.07 -1.02 0.86
C ILE A 127 -5.61 -1.46 -0.51
N CYS A 128 -5.19 -0.81 -1.59
CA CYS A 128 -5.71 -1.11 -2.92
C CYS A 128 -5.47 -2.56 -3.37
N TRP A 129 -4.49 -3.25 -2.83
CA TRP A 129 -4.16 -4.64 -3.18
C TRP A 129 -5.09 -5.68 -2.55
N PHE A 130 -5.71 -5.35 -1.43
CA PHE A 130 -6.58 -6.26 -0.69
C PHE A 130 -7.96 -6.42 -1.34
N ASN A 131 -8.74 -7.37 -0.81
CA ASN A 131 -10.14 -7.53 -1.18
C ASN A 131 -10.95 -6.28 -0.81
N LYS A 132 -10.73 -5.76 0.41
CA LYS A 132 -11.36 -4.54 0.93
C LYS A 132 -10.34 -3.67 1.65
N GLY A 133 -10.55 -2.35 1.59
CA GLY A 133 -9.78 -1.38 2.35
C GLY A 133 -10.67 -0.49 3.21
N ILE A 134 -10.20 -0.12 4.40
CA ILE A 134 -10.82 0.91 5.22
C ILE A 134 -10.22 2.25 4.80
N THR A 135 -11.07 3.18 4.41
CA THR A 135 -10.64 4.45 3.80
C THR A 135 -11.48 5.63 4.28
N ASP A 136 -10.83 6.77 4.36
CA ASP A 136 -11.36 8.12 4.61
C ASP A 136 -11.61 8.91 3.31
N SER A 137 -11.81 8.22 2.20
CA SER A 137 -12.02 8.87 0.88
C SER A 137 -13.22 9.82 0.84
N TRP A 138 -14.10 9.75 1.82
CA TRP A 138 -15.19 10.71 2.07
C TRP A 138 -14.80 11.68 3.18
N LYS A 139 -15.25 12.93 3.07
CA LYS A 139 -14.86 13.99 4.00
C LYS A 139 -15.35 13.77 5.43
N ASP A 140 -16.47 13.11 5.60
CA ASP A 140 -17.26 13.09 6.84
C ASP A 140 -17.34 11.71 7.50
N HIS A 141 -16.79 10.67 6.89
CA HIS A 141 -16.83 9.32 7.45
C HIS A 141 -15.77 8.38 6.86
N GLN A 142 -15.48 7.34 7.63
CA GLN A 142 -14.74 6.17 7.17
C GLN A 142 -15.68 5.20 6.43
N ALA A 143 -15.15 4.41 5.51
CA ALA A 143 -15.92 3.39 4.81
C ALA A 143 -15.08 2.16 4.45
N ILE A 144 -15.74 1.02 4.30
CA ILE A 144 -15.17 -0.17 3.66
C ILE A 144 -15.33 -0.02 2.16
N LEU A 145 -14.24 -0.07 1.42
CA LEU A 145 -14.20 0.04 -0.03
C LEU A 145 -13.73 -1.26 -0.67
N PRO A 146 -14.47 -1.84 -1.64
CA PRO A 146 -13.95 -2.93 -2.48
C PRO A 146 -12.75 -2.46 -3.30
N CYS A 147 -11.63 -3.17 -3.16
CA CYS A 147 -10.36 -2.85 -3.81
C CYS A 147 -10.05 -3.81 -4.97
N LEU A 148 -8.78 -4.08 -5.27
CA LEU A 148 -8.37 -4.86 -6.45
C LEU A 148 -8.42 -6.37 -6.25
N ASN A 149 -8.49 -6.84 -4.99
CA ASN A 149 -8.56 -8.26 -4.65
C ASN A 149 -7.38 -9.10 -5.17
N PHE A 150 -6.16 -8.58 -5.05
CA PHE A 150 -4.95 -9.38 -5.32
C PHE A 150 -4.66 -10.34 -4.17
N VAL A 151 -5.00 -9.93 -2.96
CA VAL A 151 -4.93 -10.73 -1.73
C VAL A 151 -6.21 -10.59 -0.92
N ASP A 152 -6.57 -11.65 -0.22
CA ASP A 152 -7.74 -11.66 0.64
C ASP A 152 -7.53 -10.83 1.90
N GLY A 153 -8.64 -10.36 2.46
CA GLY A 153 -8.67 -9.66 3.72
C GLY A 153 -9.13 -8.20 3.62
N VAL A 154 -9.36 -7.61 4.79
CA VAL A 154 -9.68 -6.19 4.97
C VAL A 154 -8.47 -5.50 5.56
N CYS A 155 -7.99 -4.44 4.92
CA CYS A 155 -6.79 -3.71 5.38
C CYS A 155 -7.15 -2.30 5.85
N CYS A 156 -6.59 -1.90 7.01
CA CYS A 156 -6.69 -0.57 7.59
C CYS A 156 -5.29 0.03 7.74
N PRO A 157 -4.93 1.09 7.00
CA PRO A 157 -3.67 1.83 7.16
C PRO A 157 -3.81 2.86 8.27
N HIS A 158 -2.71 3.53 8.66
CA HIS A 158 -2.69 4.61 9.67
C HIS A 158 -3.38 4.25 10.98
N TYR A 159 -3.27 2.99 11.39
CA TYR A 159 -4.09 2.45 12.47
C TYR A 159 -3.86 3.14 13.81
N ASP A 160 -2.64 3.60 14.07
CA ASP A 160 -2.20 4.34 15.25
C ASP A 160 -2.20 5.87 15.06
N GLU A 161 -2.13 6.33 13.81
CA GLU A 161 -1.94 7.75 13.49
C GLU A 161 -3.26 8.53 13.40
N GLU A 162 -4.34 7.87 13.00
CA GLU A 162 -5.66 8.50 12.79
C GLU A 162 -6.66 8.05 13.85
N PRO A 163 -7.09 8.96 14.75
CA PRO A 163 -7.91 8.61 15.92
C PRO A 163 -9.23 7.91 15.59
N GLU A 164 -9.76 8.11 14.38
CA GLU A 164 -11.03 7.53 13.95
C GLU A 164 -10.91 6.07 13.49
N ARG A 165 -9.70 5.56 13.23
CA ARG A 165 -9.49 4.21 12.68
C ARG A 165 -9.94 3.13 13.67
N ILE A 166 -9.45 3.19 14.90
CA ILE A 166 -9.76 2.19 15.93
C ILE A 166 -11.26 2.15 16.26
N PRO A 167 -11.95 3.29 16.52
CA PRO A 167 -13.40 3.29 16.73
C PRO A 167 -14.19 2.71 15.56
N TYR A 168 -13.82 3.06 14.32
CA TYR A 168 -14.50 2.57 13.14
C TYR A 168 -14.29 1.06 12.93
N VAL A 169 -13.07 0.55 13.10
CA VAL A 169 -12.78 -0.90 13.05
C VAL A 169 -13.61 -1.63 14.09
N LYS A 170 -13.72 -1.11 15.32
CA LYS A 170 -14.56 -1.69 16.38
C LYS A 170 -16.03 -1.73 15.97
N GLU A 171 -16.54 -0.66 15.40
CA GLU A 171 -17.93 -0.56 14.94
C GLU A 171 -18.25 -1.62 13.88
N ILE A 172 -17.46 -1.72 12.83
CA ILE A 172 -17.71 -2.67 11.72
C ILE A 172 -17.53 -4.13 12.12
N LEU A 173 -16.65 -4.43 13.09
CA LEU A 173 -16.51 -5.74 13.70
C LEU A 173 -17.75 -6.09 14.56
N ASN A 174 -18.21 -5.16 15.42
CA ASN A 174 -19.44 -5.34 16.23
C ASN A 174 -20.68 -5.56 15.37
N ASN A 175 -20.79 -4.82 14.26
CA ASN A 175 -21.88 -4.93 13.31
C ASN A 175 -21.73 -6.14 12.37
N LYS A 176 -20.71 -6.98 12.55
CA LYS A 176 -20.41 -8.17 11.74
C LYS A 176 -20.31 -7.88 10.23
N GLN A 177 -19.84 -6.69 9.88
CA GLN A 177 -19.55 -6.32 8.48
C GLN A 177 -18.24 -6.96 8.01
N ILE A 178 -17.34 -7.25 8.95
CA ILE A 178 -16.11 -8.01 8.79
C ILE A 178 -15.89 -8.88 10.02
N ASP A 179 -15.12 -9.96 9.89
CA ASP A 179 -14.75 -10.85 11.00
C ASP A 179 -13.40 -10.44 11.60
N GLU A 180 -12.50 -9.94 10.77
CA GLU A 180 -11.16 -9.50 11.16
C GLU A 180 -10.62 -8.42 10.22
N CYS A 181 -9.62 -7.68 10.67
CA CYS A 181 -8.97 -6.60 9.92
C CYS A 181 -7.45 -6.69 10.08
N ILE A 182 -6.72 -6.60 8.98
CA ILE A 182 -5.28 -6.37 9.00
C ILE A 182 -5.04 -4.88 9.18
N ALA A 183 -4.58 -4.49 10.36
CA ALA A 183 -4.31 -3.10 10.72
C ALA A 183 -2.80 -2.83 10.66
N ILE A 184 -2.39 -1.84 9.87
CA ILE A 184 -1.00 -1.48 9.65
C ILE A 184 -0.77 -0.09 10.22
N GLU A 185 0.11 0.01 11.20
CA GLU A 185 0.51 1.27 11.82
C GLU A 185 1.36 2.13 10.88
N GLY A 186 1.48 3.43 11.20
CA GLY A 186 2.42 4.32 10.52
C GLY A 186 3.85 3.81 10.62
N PHE A 187 4.67 4.07 9.61
CA PHE A 187 6.06 3.59 9.52
C PHE A 187 6.22 2.08 9.73
N CYS A 188 5.18 1.32 9.35
CA CYS A 188 5.19 -0.14 9.33
C CYS A 188 4.68 -0.66 7.99
N ALA A 189 5.12 -1.85 7.59
CA ALA A 189 4.62 -2.52 6.39
C ALA A 189 4.31 -4.00 6.64
N LEU A 190 3.28 -4.48 5.97
CA LEU A 190 3.07 -5.90 5.75
C LEU A 190 3.67 -6.29 4.41
N HIS A 191 4.61 -7.22 4.42
CA HIS A 191 5.19 -7.79 3.21
C HIS A 191 4.64 -9.20 2.98
N LEU A 192 3.92 -9.35 1.87
CA LEU A 192 3.34 -10.62 1.43
C LEU A 192 4.20 -11.21 0.32
N ILE A 193 4.40 -12.53 0.38
CA ILE A 193 5.08 -13.33 -0.64
C ILE A 193 4.13 -14.43 -1.09
N ASP A 194 3.90 -14.50 -2.41
CA ASP A 194 2.98 -15.47 -3.02
C ASP A 194 1.59 -15.48 -2.33
N ASP A 195 1.05 -14.27 -2.11
CA ASP A 195 -0.24 -13.96 -1.49
C ASP A 195 -0.33 -14.20 0.03
N ILE A 196 0.78 -14.64 0.67
CA ILE A 196 0.81 -15.00 2.09
C ILE A 196 1.61 -13.94 2.87
N PRO A 197 1.07 -13.41 3.99
CA PRO A 197 1.81 -12.58 4.92
C PRO A 197 3.11 -13.27 5.38
N LYS A 198 4.25 -12.60 5.18
CA LYS A 198 5.56 -13.18 5.51
C LYS A 198 6.34 -12.36 6.51
N TYR A 199 6.33 -11.03 6.37
CA TYR A 199 7.07 -10.13 7.25
C TYR A 199 6.20 -8.97 7.72
N SER A 200 6.33 -8.61 9.00
CA SER A 200 5.98 -7.31 9.55
C SER A 200 7.26 -6.49 9.63
N VAL A 201 7.33 -5.39 8.90
CA VAL A 201 8.53 -4.57 8.78
C VAL A 201 8.31 -3.23 9.48
N SER A 202 9.04 -3.00 10.57
CA SER A 202 9.00 -1.76 11.33
C SER A 202 10.15 -0.85 10.88
N PHE A 203 9.85 0.37 10.50
CA PHE A 203 10.82 1.40 10.09
C PHE A 203 11.08 2.42 11.18
N GLU A 204 10.30 2.40 12.25
CA GLU A 204 10.50 3.15 13.49
C GLU A 204 10.28 2.23 14.69
N THR A 205 10.74 2.66 15.86
CA THR A 205 10.61 1.87 17.08
C THR A 205 9.14 1.63 17.42
N ASP A 206 8.82 0.37 17.77
CA ASP A 206 7.52 -0.06 18.29
C ASP A 206 6.32 -0.03 17.34
N THR A 207 6.51 0.13 16.03
CA THR A 207 5.42 0.02 15.06
C THR A 207 5.14 -1.43 14.67
N ASN A 208 3.86 -1.75 14.40
CA ASN A 208 3.41 -3.13 14.21
C ASN A 208 2.32 -3.28 13.11
N VAL A 209 2.18 -4.53 12.68
CA VAL A 209 1.01 -5.00 11.93
C VAL A 209 0.20 -5.90 12.85
N HIS A 210 -1.10 -5.65 12.94
CA HIS A 210 -2.02 -6.40 13.80
C HIS A 210 -3.07 -7.12 12.98
N LEU A 211 -3.47 -8.31 13.44
CA LEU A 211 -4.73 -8.92 13.06
C LEU A 211 -5.77 -8.54 14.13
N VAL A 212 -6.67 -7.64 13.79
CA VAL A 212 -7.67 -7.09 14.72
C VAL A 212 -8.95 -7.88 14.59
N SER A 213 -9.47 -8.37 15.71
CA SER A 213 -10.74 -9.09 15.81
C SER A 213 -11.48 -8.70 17.08
N LEU A 214 -12.68 -9.26 17.29
CA LEU A 214 -13.43 -9.07 18.55
C LEU A 214 -13.43 -10.34 19.38
N SER A 215 -13.30 -10.15 20.71
CA SER A 215 -13.64 -11.16 21.70
C SER A 215 -14.39 -10.51 22.85
N HIS A 216 -15.59 -11.01 23.15
CA HIS A 216 -16.47 -10.47 24.22
C HIS A 216 -16.70 -8.95 24.09
N GLU A 217 -16.95 -8.47 22.88
CA GLU A 217 -17.17 -7.04 22.52
C GLU A 217 -15.95 -6.12 22.70
N GLU A 218 -14.78 -6.69 22.97
CA GLU A 218 -13.52 -5.95 23.05
C GLU A 218 -12.64 -6.23 21.82
N ILE A 219 -11.93 -5.19 21.38
CA ILE A 219 -10.93 -5.34 20.33
C ILE A 219 -9.74 -6.12 20.86
N ILE A 220 -9.35 -7.16 20.12
CA ILE A 220 -8.11 -7.89 20.35
C ILE A 220 -7.16 -7.62 19.20
N HIS A 221 -5.94 -7.22 19.56
CA HIS A 221 -4.81 -7.11 18.64
C HIS A 221 -3.99 -8.38 18.73
N ASN A 222 -4.11 -9.22 17.71
CA ASN A 222 -3.31 -10.42 17.61
C ASN A 222 -2.12 -10.18 16.69
N GLU A 223 -1.01 -10.85 16.96
CA GLU A 223 0.05 -10.96 15.97
C GLU A 223 -0.43 -11.84 14.80
N LEU A 224 -0.03 -11.49 13.59
CA LEU A 224 -0.25 -12.38 12.46
C LEU A 224 0.56 -13.66 12.66
N LYS A 225 -0.07 -14.81 12.45
CA LYS A 225 0.58 -16.11 12.61
C LYS A 225 1.64 -16.33 11.53
N ASN A 226 2.74 -16.94 11.92
CA ASN A 226 3.83 -17.37 11.01
C ASN A 226 4.49 -16.23 10.22
N ILE A 227 4.50 -15.01 10.75
CA ILE A 227 5.25 -13.91 10.15
C ILE A 227 6.51 -13.60 10.98
N GLU A 228 7.54 -13.12 10.30
CA GLU A 228 8.78 -12.67 10.89
C GLU A 228 8.77 -11.14 11.07
N LYS A 229 9.16 -10.65 12.23
CA LYS A 229 9.30 -9.21 12.48
C LYS A 229 10.69 -8.74 12.11
N ILE A 230 10.75 -7.74 11.24
CA ILE A 230 11.99 -7.05 10.82
C ILE A 230 11.95 -5.63 11.38
N ILE A 231 12.99 -5.20 12.06
CA ILE A 231 13.16 -3.83 12.58
C ILE A 231 14.36 -3.21 11.85
N LEU A 232 14.16 -2.03 11.24
CA LEU A 232 15.16 -1.32 10.42
C LEU A 232 15.55 0.04 11.01
#